data_739abbed7a273cdbb67ce9eb067cba58
#
_entry.id   739abbed7a273cdbb67ce9eb067cba58
#
_cell.length_a   1.000
_cell.length_b   1.000
_cell.length_c   1.000
_cell.angle_alpha   90.00
_cell.angle_beta   90.00
_cell.angle_gamma   90.00
#
_symmetry.space_group_name_H-M   'P 1'
#
loop_
_entity.id
_entity.type
_entity.pdbx_description
1 polymer ?
#
loop_
_entity_poly.entity_id
_entity_poly.type
_entity_poly.pdbx_seq_one_letter_code
_entity_poly.pdbx_strand_id
1 'polypeptide(L)'
;MTATPEAWPRPYWQPSDETIVLYFYVFGRFADDLAIPAARYASRGLPEGIELQRFAHNALRGWDGYPLKGALGELLEEDAPEAFDRARAAPDVLVVRGELPDRDSLDYLRDTLGVLAALLDVGGSAILDPQILTLFDADGWRRHYQVAGGAPPRHHVLILRNEDEGDGRSHVYTRGLRKFGRPDLSFRRVPDAQADQAGLLCERLVELAALGARFVEGQPLEVDGLAGDLVAHPSGSLDDPRFNNTHVAFDWPV
;
A
#
# COMPACT_ATOMS: atom_id res chain seq x y z
N MET A 1 -6.29 -32.18 -2.07
CA MET A 1 -6.42 -31.49 -0.76
C MET A 1 -5.59 -30.22 -0.88
N THR A 2 -6.22 -29.04 -0.95
CA THR A 2 -5.51 -27.77 -0.89
C THR A 2 -4.98 -27.58 0.52
N ALA A 3 -3.68 -27.36 0.67
CA ALA A 3 -3.08 -27.07 1.96
C ALA A 3 -3.76 -25.80 2.56
N THR A 4 -3.98 -25.82 3.87
CA THR A 4 -4.46 -24.61 4.57
C THR A 4 -3.41 -23.51 4.40
N PRO A 5 -3.79 -22.29 4.01
CA PRO A 5 -2.84 -21.19 3.89
C PRO A 5 -2.12 -20.93 5.21
N GLU A 6 -0.82 -20.66 5.14
CA GLU A 6 -0.03 -20.25 6.29
C GLU A 6 -0.56 -18.93 6.85
N ALA A 7 -0.67 -18.84 8.17
CA ALA A 7 -1.13 -17.63 8.84
C ALA A 7 -0.06 -16.53 8.76
N TRP A 8 -0.50 -15.28 8.60
CA TRP A 8 0.36 -14.09 8.64
C TRP A 8 0.11 -13.33 9.96
N PRO A 9 0.77 -13.72 11.06
CA PRO A 9 0.53 -13.11 12.37
C PRO A 9 1.09 -11.69 12.45
N ARG A 10 0.51 -10.88 13.35
CA ARG A 10 1.02 -9.56 13.74
C ARG A 10 1.54 -9.60 15.19
N PRO A 11 2.79 -9.99 15.41
CA PRO A 11 3.34 -10.28 16.74
C PRO A 11 3.37 -9.05 17.67
N TYR A 12 3.33 -7.85 17.12
CA TYR A 12 3.33 -6.60 17.90
C TYR A 12 1.94 -5.96 17.95
N TRP A 13 0.89 -6.69 17.57
CA TRP A 13 -0.43 -6.12 17.43
C TRP A 13 -0.96 -5.50 18.74
N GLN A 14 -1.31 -4.24 18.63
CA GLN A 14 -2.01 -3.47 19.62
C GLN A 14 -3.31 -2.98 18.98
N PRO A 15 -4.47 -3.29 19.55
CA PRO A 15 -5.75 -2.91 18.96
C PRO A 15 -5.87 -1.40 18.80
N SER A 16 -6.53 -0.97 17.73
CA SER A 16 -6.82 0.43 17.44
C SER A 16 -8.21 0.57 16.85
N ASP A 17 -8.74 1.80 16.88
CA ASP A 17 -9.98 2.17 16.20
C ASP A 17 -9.73 2.53 14.72
N GLU A 18 -8.49 2.42 14.25
CA GLU A 18 -8.12 2.67 12.86
C GLU A 18 -8.71 1.61 11.94
N THR A 19 -9.11 2.05 10.76
CA THR A 19 -9.71 1.19 9.74
C THR A 19 -8.66 0.72 8.74
N ILE A 20 -8.60 -0.59 8.51
CA ILE A 20 -7.85 -1.16 7.40
C ILE A 20 -8.59 -0.84 6.10
N VAL A 21 -7.90 -0.28 5.12
CA VAL A 21 -8.48 0.02 3.81
C VAL A 21 -7.69 -0.71 2.74
N LEU A 22 -8.38 -1.51 1.93
CA LEU A 22 -7.81 -2.12 0.72
C LEU A 22 -8.47 -1.50 -0.51
N TYR A 23 -7.66 -1.16 -1.50
CA TYR A 23 -8.14 -0.57 -2.74
C TYR A 23 -7.20 -0.90 -3.90
N PHE A 24 -7.72 -1.63 -4.91
CA PHE A 24 -6.97 -2.01 -6.10
C PHE A 24 -7.85 -1.92 -7.35
N TYR A 25 -7.23 -1.59 -8.48
CA TYR A 25 -7.86 -1.71 -9.79
C TYR A 25 -7.16 -2.82 -10.57
N VAL A 26 -7.92 -3.73 -11.14
CA VAL A 26 -7.41 -4.78 -12.04
C VAL A 26 -7.97 -4.52 -13.43
N PHE A 27 -7.10 -4.14 -14.34
CA PHE A 27 -7.43 -3.90 -15.74
C PHE A 27 -7.30 -5.18 -16.53
N GLY A 28 -8.24 -5.47 -17.43
CA GLY A 28 -8.18 -6.72 -18.20
C GLY A 28 -9.37 -6.93 -19.12
N ARG A 29 -9.49 -8.16 -19.59
CA ARG A 29 -10.66 -8.67 -20.29
C ARG A 29 -11.16 -9.91 -19.57
N PHE A 30 -12.32 -9.83 -18.97
CA PHE A 30 -12.85 -10.89 -18.13
C PHE A 30 -14.07 -11.54 -18.78
N ALA A 31 -14.21 -12.88 -18.60
CA ALA A 31 -15.40 -13.60 -19.00
C ALA A 31 -16.62 -13.15 -18.18
N ASP A 32 -17.84 -13.34 -18.72
CA ASP A 32 -19.06 -12.98 -18.00
C ASP A 32 -19.32 -13.91 -16.81
N ASP A 33 -18.89 -15.17 -16.91
CA ASP A 33 -18.94 -16.21 -15.90
C ASP A 33 -17.62 -16.31 -15.11
N LEU A 34 -17.05 -15.18 -14.73
CA LEU A 34 -15.74 -15.08 -14.08
C LEU A 34 -15.61 -15.99 -12.87
N ALA A 35 -14.79 -17.03 -12.96
CA ALA A 35 -14.38 -17.89 -11.86
C ALA A 35 -12.95 -17.57 -11.44
N ILE A 36 -12.77 -17.23 -10.17
CA ILE A 36 -11.47 -16.79 -9.64
C ILE A 36 -10.79 -17.95 -8.90
N PRO A 37 -9.67 -18.50 -9.43
CA PRO A 37 -8.99 -19.66 -8.85
C PRO A 37 -8.09 -19.26 -7.67
N ALA A 38 -8.60 -18.52 -6.69
CA ALA A 38 -7.83 -17.94 -5.57
C ALA A 38 -7.08 -18.99 -4.74
N ALA A 39 -7.61 -20.21 -4.65
CA ALA A 39 -6.97 -21.31 -3.93
C ALA A 39 -5.59 -21.70 -4.48
N ARG A 40 -5.28 -21.41 -5.75
CA ARG A 40 -3.93 -21.60 -6.34
C ARG A 40 -2.86 -20.73 -5.69
N TYR A 41 -3.28 -19.62 -5.10
CA TYR A 41 -2.44 -18.63 -4.46
C TYR A 41 -2.59 -18.62 -2.93
N ALA A 42 -2.90 -19.77 -2.35
CA ALA A 42 -3.10 -19.93 -0.91
C ALA A 42 -4.09 -18.90 -0.31
N SER A 43 -5.13 -18.52 -1.08
CA SER A 43 -6.16 -17.58 -0.67
C SER A 43 -7.48 -18.32 -0.42
N ARG A 44 -8.19 -17.89 0.62
CA ARG A 44 -9.55 -18.35 0.94
C ARG A 44 -10.63 -17.59 0.18
N GLY A 45 -10.25 -16.63 -0.67
CA GLY A 45 -11.13 -15.67 -1.33
C GLY A 45 -11.05 -14.28 -0.70
N LEU A 46 -11.89 -13.38 -1.17
CA LEU A 46 -11.95 -12.03 -0.58
C LEU A 46 -12.45 -12.10 0.87
N PRO A 47 -11.80 -11.37 1.78
CA PRO A 47 -12.28 -11.24 3.16
C PRO A 47 -13.67 -10.58 3.21
N GLU A 48 -14.44 -10.88 4.24
CA GLU A 48 -15.67 -10.16 4.54
C GLU A 48 -15.39 -8.67 4.69
N GLY A 49 -16.18 -7.82 4.02
CA GLY A 49 -15.97 -6.37 3.95
C GLY A 49 -15.13 -5.90 2.76
N ILE A 50 -14.54 -6.82 1.99
CA ILE A 50 -13.86 -6.49 0.72
C ILE A 50 -14.74 -6.95 -0.44
N GLU A 51 -15.07 -6.01 -1.32
CA GLU A 51 -15.92 -6.23 -2.48
C GLU A 51 -15.12 -6.22 -3.78
N LEU A 52 -15.62 -6.97 -4.76
CA LEU A 52 -15.16 -6.94 -6.14
C LEU A 52 -16.30 -6.41 -7.01
N GLN A 53 -16.06 -5.29 -7.70
CA GLN A 53 -17.01 -4.66 -8.60
C GLN A 53 -16.43 -4.59 -10.01
N ARG A 54 -17.21 -4.99 -11.02
CA ARG A 54 -16.81 -4.91 -12.44
C ARG A 54 -17.43 -3.69 -13.10
N PHE A 55 -16.61 -2.98 -13.84
CA PHE A 55 -17.00 -1.83 -14.64
C PHE A 55 -16.54 -2.01 -16.09
N ALA A 56 -17.38 -1.60 -17.04
CA ALA A 56 -16.90 -1.33 -18.38
C ALA A 56 -15.93 -0.15 -18.33
N HIS A 57 -14.73 -0.31 -18.87
CA HIS A 57 -13.67 0.70 -18.74
C HIS A 57 -14.10 2.08 -19.26
N ASN A 58 -14.88 2.11 -20.36
CA ASN A 58 -15.39 3.35 -20.91
C ASN A 58 -16.28 4.14 -19.93
N ALA A 59 -16.99 3.46 -19.04
CA ALA A 59 -17.81 4.13 -18.03
C ALA A 59 -16.95 4.82 -16.95
N LEU A 60 -15.83 4.21 -16.58
CA LEU A 60 -14.91 4.79 -15.59
C LEU A 60 -14.10 5.97 -16.12
N ARG A 61 -13.78 6.03 -17.42
CA ARG A 61 -13.00 7.12 -18.03
C ARG A 61 -13.64 8.51 -17.86
N GLY A 62 -14.97 8.56 -17.77
CA GLY A 62 -15.73 9.78 -17.53
C GLY A 62 -15.76 10.24 -16.08
N TRP A 63 -15.34 9.40 -15.14
CA TRP A 63 -15.35 9.71 -13.72
C TRP A 63 -14.17 10.61 -13.33
N ASP A 64 -14.40 11.60 -12.47
CA ASP A 64 -13.35 12.54 -12.05
C ASP A 64 -12.22 11.85 -11.27
N GLY A 65 -12.52 10.83 -10.50
CA GLY A 65 -11.54 10.00 -9.79
C GLY A 65 -10.88 8.90 -10.62
N TYR A 66 -11.04 8.90 -11.98
CA TYR A 66 -10.41 7.88 -12.81
C TYR A 66 -8.87 7.92 -12.72
N PRO A 67 -8.21 6.81 -12.31
CA PRO A 67 -6.81 6.86 -11.89
C PRO A 67 -5.79 6.99 -13.01
N LEU A 68 -6.16 6.70 -14.27
CA LEU A 68 -5.23 6.81 -15.41
C LEU A 68 -5.32 8.16 -16.13
N LYS A 69 -5.64 9.25 -15.39
CA LYS A 69 -5.65 10.63 -15.90
C LYS A 69 -5.06 11.61 -14.89
N GLY A 70 -4.75 12.82 -15.34
CA GLY A 70 -4.14 13.87 -14.51
C GLY A 70 -2.78 13.47 -13.97
N ALA A 71 -2.36 14.09 -12.88
CA ALA A 71 -1.01 13.90 -12.33
C ALA A 71 -0.68 12.44 -11.97
N LEU A 72 -1.65 11.68 -11.45
CA LEU A 72 -1.43 10.25 -11.20
C LEU A 72 -1.25 9.48 -12.51
N GLY A 73 -2.07 9.75 -13.52
CA GLY A 73 -1.94 9.10 -14.83
C GLY A 73 -0.58 9.38 -15.48
N GLU A 74 -0.10 10.63 -15.42
CA GLU A 74 1.22 11.04 -15.93
C GLU A 74 2.36 10.31 -15.20
N LEU A 75 2.31 10.24 -13.87
CA LEU A 75 3.27 9.48 -13.07
C LEU A 75 3.30 7.99 -13.45
N LEU A 76 2.14 7.36 -13.57
CA LEU A 76 2.03 5.93 -13.90
C LEU A 76 2.50 5.62 -15.33
N GLU A 77 2.29 6.54 -16.28
CA GLU A 77 2.78 6.42 -17.65
C GLU A 77 4.30 6.55 -17.73
N GLU A 78 4.89 7.43 -16.93
CA GLU A 78 6.34 7.61 -16.82
C GLU A 78 7.02 6.39 -16.17
N ASP A 79 6.48 5.93 -15.03
CA ASP A 79 7.10 4.85 -14.24
C ASP A 79 6.92 3.45 -14.84
N ALA A 80 5.78 3.20 -15.54
CA ALA A 80 5.43 1.88 -16.05
C ALA A 80 4.70 1.95 -17.41
N PRO A 81 5.34 2.47 -18.49
CA PRO A 81 4.69 2.77 -19.75
C PRO A 81 4.00 1.57 -20.39
N GLU A 82 4.61 0.40 -20.38
CA GLU A 82 4.01 -0.81 -20.95
C GLU A 82 2.79 -1.32 -20.16
N ALA A 83 2.83 -1.24 -18.83
CA ALA A 83 1.70 -1.60 -17.98
C ALA A 83 0.57 -0.58 -18.14
N PHE A 84 0.91 0.70 -18.31
CA PHE A 84 -0.03 1.79 -18.54
C PHE A 84 -0.78 1.61 -19.87
N ASP A 85 -0.08 1.29 -20.95
CA ASP A 85 -0.70 1.01 -22.24
C ASP A 85 -1.64 -0.20 -22.19
N ARG A 86 -1.25 -1.28 -21.50
CA ARG A 86 -2.11 -2.45 -21.27
C ARG A 86 -3.35 -2.08 -20.45
N ALA A 87 -3.18 -1.31 -19.39
CA ALA A 87 -4.29 -0.83 -18.57
C ALA A 87 -5.26 0.03 -19.39
N ARG A 88 -4.75 0.99 -20.17
CA ARG A 88 -5.57 1.84 -21.04
C ARG A 88 -6.33 1.09 -22.13
N ALA A 89 -5.75 0.03 -22.68
CA ALA A 89 -6.35 -0.79 -23.72
C ALA A 89 -7.38 -1.80 -23.19
N ALA A 90 -7.39 -2.07 -21.88
CA ALA A 90 -8.30 -3.05 -21.27
C ALA A 90 -9.77 -2.63 -21.44
N PRO A 91 -10.68 -3.55 -21.80
CA PRO A 91 -12.11 -3.24 -21.91
C PRO A 91 -12.83 -3.19 -20.55
N ASP A 92 -12.31 -3.90 -19.56
CA ASP A 92 -12.90 -4.04 -18.24
C ASP A 92 -11.96 -3.55 -17.14
N VAL A 93 -12.55 -3.09 -16.03
CA VAL A 93 -11.85 -2.80 -14.79
C VAL A 93 -12.58 -3.49 -13.66
N LEU A 94 -11.87 -4.32 -12.89
CA LEU A 94 -12.35 -4.86 -11.63
C LEU A 94 -11.78 -3.99 -10.49
N VAL A 95 -12.67 -3.48 -9.66
CA VAL A 95 -12.30 -2.71 -8.47
C VAL A 95 -12.44 -3.63 -7.26
N VAL A 96 -11.34 -3.89 -6.58
CA VAL A 96 -11.30 -4.63 -5.31
C VAL A 96 -11.10 -3.62 -4.20
N ARG A 97 -12.10 -3.41 -3.36
CA ARG A 97 -12.06 -2.38 -2.32
C ARG A 97 -12.89 -2.75 -1.11
N GLY A 98 -12.53 -2.18 0.02
CA GLY A 98 -13.34 -2.24 1.22
C GLY A 98 -12.58 -1.79 2.46
N GLU A 99 -13.30 -1.82 3.57
CA GLU A 99 -12.83 -1.40 4.87
C GLU A 99 -13.03 -2.54 5.88
N LEU A 100 -12.04 -2.75 6.73
CA LEU A 100 -12.04 -3.77 7.76
C LEU A 100 -11.65 -3.14 9.10
N PRO A 101 -12.18 -3.65 10.23
CA PRO A 101 -11.65 -3.29 11.53
C PRO A 101 -10.21 -3.79 11.69
N ASP A 102 -9.44 -3.14 12.56
CA ASP A 102 -8.09 -3.58 12.91
C ASP A 102 -8.07 -5.03 13.40
N ARG A 103 -7.05 -5.81 13.02
CA ARG A 103 -6.96 -7.25 13.27
C ARG A 103 -5.55 -7.67 13.69
N ASP A 104 -5.47 -8.75 14.43
CA ASP A 104 -4.24 -9.37 14.94
C ASP A 104 -3.48 -10.23 13.90
N SER A 105 -3.99 -10.33 12.69
CA SER A 105 -3.34 -11.04 11.57
C SER A 105 -3.47 -10.28 10.26
N LEU A 106 -2.55 -10.54 9.30
CA LEU A 106 -2.58 -10.05 7.93
C LEU A 106 -3.20 -11.07 6.96
N ASP A 107 -3.94 -12.04 7.46
CA ASP A 107 -4.60 -13.06 6.63
C ASP A 107 -5.53 -12.44 5.58
N TYR A 108 -6.19 -11.32 5.92
CA TYR A 108 -7.01 -10.55 4.99
C TYR A 108 -6.21 -10.02 3.80
N LEU A 109 -4.98 -9.58 4.05
CA LEU A 109 -4.08 -9.05 3.01
C LEU A 109 -3.57 -10.19 2.13
N ARG A 110 -3.08 -11.28 2.74
CA ARG A 110 -2.70 -12.51 2.03
C ARG A 110 -3.82 -12.99 1.10
N ASP A 111 -5.04 -13.09 1.64
CA ASP A 111 -6.18 -13.62 0.90
C ASP A 111 -6.56 -12.69 -0.26
N THR A 112 -6.52 -11.37 -0.05
CA THR A 112 -6.74 -10.37 -1.11
C THR A 112 -5.66 -10.42 -2.19
N LEU A 113 -4.38 -10.49 -1.81
CA LEU A 113 -3.27 -10.61 -2.77
C LEU A 113 -3.38 -11.89 -3.62
N GLY A 114 -3.82 -12.98 -3.02
CA GLY A 114 -4.07 -14.23 -3.74
C GLY A 114 -5.22 -14.13 -4.73
N VAL A 115 -6.28 -13.40 -4.41
CA VAL A 115 -7.37 -13.09 -5.36
C VAL A 115 -6.85 -12.23 -6.50
N LEU A 116 -6.10 -11.19 -6.22
CA LEU A 116 -5.52 -10.30 -7.23
C LEU A 116 -4.59 -11.07 -8.19
N ALA A 117 -3.77 -11.97 -7.67
CA ALA A 117 -2.94 -12.85 -8.48
C ALA A 117 -3.78 -13.79 -9.36
N ALA A 118 -4.85 -14.35 -8.82
CA ALA A 118 -5.76 -15.21 -9.58
C ALA A 118 -6.51 -14.45 -10.68
N LEU A 119 -6.84 -13.17 -10.46
CA LEU A 119 -7.44 -12.31 -11.48
C LEU A 119 -6.52 -12.08 -12.69
N LEU A 120 -5.19 -12.04 -12.47
CA LEU A 120 -4.23 -11.99 -13.57
C LEU A 120 -4.24 -13.26 -14.43
N ASP A 121 -4.54 -14.43 -13.84
CA ASP A 121 -4.64 -15.70 -14.60
C ASP A 121 -5.89 -15.78 -15.46
N VAL A 122 -6.95 -15.05 -15.11
CA VAL A 122 -8.27 -15.16 -15.77
C VAL A 122 -8.64 -13.93 -16.61
N GLY A 123 -7.61 -13.21 -17.07
CA GLY A 123 -7.77 -12.13 -18.05
C GLY A 123 -7.26 -10.76 -17.59
N GLY A 124 -6.75 -10.63 -16.36
CA GLY A 124 -6.10 -9.42 -15.89
C GLY A 124 -4.76 -9.16 -16.61
N SER A 125 -4.50 -7.90 -16.95
CA SER A 125 -3.29 -7.47 -17.67
C SER A 125 -2.41 -6.52 -16.86
N ALA A 126 -3.02 -5.76 -15.93
CA ALA A 126 -2.33 -4.84 -15.04
C ALA A 126 -3.11 -4.65 -13.73
N ILE A 127 -2.40 -4.36 -12.65
CA ILE A 127 -2.97 -4.01 -11.34
C ILE A 127 -2.40 -2.67 -10.89
N LEU A 128 -3.29 -1.74 -10.55
CA LEU A 128 -2.93 -0.49 -9.89
C LEU A 128 -3.21 -0.60 -8.39
N ASP A 129 -2.21 -0.28 -7.60
CA ASP A 129 -2.33 0.02 -6.18
C ASP A 129 -2.23 1.55 -5.97
N PRO A 130 -3.37 2.25 -5.84
CA PRO A 130 -3.36 3.70 -5.72
C PRO A 130 -2.84 4.19 -4.36
N GLN A 131 -2.77 3.31 -3.36
CA GLN A 131 -2.25 3.66 -2.04
C GLN A 131 -0.73 3.84 -2.04
N ILE A 132 -0.04 3.18 -2.98
CA ILE A 132 1.42 3.34 -3.20
C ILE A 132 1.73 3.90 -4.59
N LEU A 133 0.73 4.45 -5.29
CA LEU A 133 0.89 5.11 -6.60
C LEU A 133 1.60 4.23 -7.64
N THR A 134 1.39 2.90 -7.62
CA THR A 134 2.16 1.97 -8.45
C THR A 134 1.25 1.12 -9.33
N LEU A 135 1.60 1.06 -10.61
CA LEU A 135 0.96 0.22 -11.60
C LEU A 135 1.90 -0.94 -11.96
N PHE A 136 1.39 -2.15 -11.81
CA PHE A 136 2.12 -3.38 -12.10
C PHE A 136 1.55 -4.06 -13.35
N ASP A 137 2.42 -4.60 -14.19
CA ASP A 137 2.03 -5.66 -15.09
C ASP A 137 1.94 -7.01 -14.33
N ALA A 138 1.48 -8.06 -15.00
CA ALA A 138 1.28 -9.36 -14.37
C ALA A 138 2.58 -9.96 -13.78
N ASP A 139 3.70 -9.80 -14.47
CA ASP A 139 4.98 -10.35 -14.02
C ASP A 139 5.58 -9.51 -12.90
N GLY A 140 5.46 -8.18 -12.98
CA GLY A 140 5.86 -7.24 -11.93
C GLY A 140 5.10 -7.52 -10.64
N TRP A 141 3.77 -7.69 -10.72
CA TRP A 141 2.96 -8.07 -9.55
C TRP A 141 3.44 -9.37 -8.91
N ARG A 142 3.67 -10.42 -9.71
CA ARG A 142 4.13 -11.70 -9.17
C ARG A 142 5.50 -11.60 -8.53
N ARG A 143 6.45 -10.91 -9.16
CA ARG A 143 7.78 -10.69 -8.58
C ARG A 143 7.74 -9.92 -7.28
N HIS A 144 6.79 -8.99 -7.15
CA HIS A 144 6.69 -8.11 -5.99
C HIS A 144 5.97 -8.76 -4.81
N TYR A 145 4.89 -9.48 -5.07
CA TYR A 145 4.02 -9.99 -4.00
C TYR A 145 4.02 -11.51 -3.83
N GLN A 146 4.43 -12.29 -4.82
CA GLN A 146 4.47 -13.75 -4.73
C GLN A 146 5.88 -14.25 -4.39
N VAL A 147 6.39 -13.81 -3.25
CA VAL A 147 7.71 -14.19 -2.74
C VAL A 147 7.58 -15.25 -1.65
N ALA A 148 8.59 -16.10 -1.51
CA ALA A 148 8.60 -17.12 -0.47
C ALA A 148 8.56 -16.48 0.93
N GLY A 149 7.71 -17.00 1.82
CA GLY A 149 7.48 -16.44 3.15
C GLY A 149 6.49 -15.28 3.21
N GLY A 150 5.84 -14.96 2.08
CA GLY A 150 4.88 -13.85 1.97
C GLY A 150 5.53 -12.53 1.58
N ALA A 151 4.71 -11.59 1.16
CA ALA A 151 5.18 -10.26 0.77
C ALA A 151 5.58 -9.43 2.01
N PRO A 152 6.84 -8.96 2.10
CA PRO A 152 7.27 -8.16 3.24
C PRO A 152 6.50 -6.82 3.31
N PRO A 153 6.25 -6.29 4.52
CA PRO A 153 5.48 -5.05 4.72
C PRO A 153 5.95 -3.87 3.86
N ARG A 154 7.24 -3.71 3.65
CA ARG A 154 7.83 -2.66 2.80
C ARG A 154 7.34 -2.68 1.35
N HIS A 155 6.88 -3.83 0.84
CA HIS A 155 6.33 -3.93 -0.52
C HIS A 155 4.93 -3.30 -0.65
N HIS A 156 4.30 -2.98 0.46
CA HIS A 156 2.97 -2.37 0.52
C HIS A 156 3.00 -0.89 0.83
N VAL A 157 4.19 -0.32 1.02
CA VAL A 157 4.38 1.07 1.45
C VAL A 157 5.40 1.76 0.57
N LEU A 158 5.05 2.93 0.07
CA LEU A 158 5.94 3.81 -0.66
C LEU A 158 6.65 4.73 0.34
N ILE A 159 7.96 4.86 0.24
CA ILE A 159 8.76 5.84 0.99
C ILE A 159 9.13 6.96 0.03
N LEU A 160 8.77 8.17 0.38
CA LEU A 160 8.93 9.37 -0.44
C LEU A 160 9.88 10.35 0.24
N ARG A 161 10.65 11.05 -0.56
CA ARG A 161 11.47 12.18 -0.15
C ARG A 161 11.06 13.41 -0.94
N ASN A 162 10.72 14.49 -0.23
CA ASN A 162 10.58 15.81 -0.83
C ASN A 162 11.69 16.72 -0.29
N GLU A 163 12.37 17.40 -1.18
CA GLU A 163 13.31 18.46 -0.79
C GLU A 163 12.49 19.65 -0.26
N ASP A 164 12.69 20.01 1.00
CA ASP A 164 12.07 21.17 1.58
C ASP A 164 12.79 22.42 1.07
N GLU A 165 12.08 23.23 0.32
CA GLU A 165 12.28 24.63 -0.12
C GLU A 165 13.69 25.27 0.05
N GLY A 166 14.75 24.51 -0.21
CA GLY A 166 16.10 25.12 -0.39
C GLY A 166 16.90 25.38 0.88
N ASP A 167 16.52 24.85 2.04
CA ASP A 167 17.29 24.99 3.30
C ASP A 167 18.24 23.82 3.59
N GLY A 168 18.44 22.89 2.63
CA GLY A 168 19.29 21.71 2.78
C GLY A 168 18.67 20.62 3.65
N ARG A 169 17.35 20.60 3.74
CA ARG A 169 16.57 19.62 4.50
C ARG A 169 15.53 18.95 3.61
N SER A 170 15.16 17.74 4.01
CA SER A 170 14.15 16.93 3.34
C SER A 170 13.01 16.56 4.29
N HIS A 171 11.86 16.31 3.71
CA HIS A 171 10.75 15.62 4.33
C HIS A 171 10.73 14.18 3.81
N VAL A 172 10.98 13.20 4.69
CA VAL A 172 10.89 11.78 4.35
C VAL A 172 9.62 11.22 4.97
N TYR A 173 8.76 10.60 4.16
CA TYR A 173 7.47 10.13 4.64
C TYR A 173 7.01 8.89 3.90
N THR A 174 6.04 8.18 4.49
CA THR A 174 5.47 6.97 3.91
C THR A 174 4.08 7.20 3.35
N ARG A 175 3.64 6.25 2.50
CA ARG A 175 2.29 6.16 1.99
C ARG A 175 1.92 4.70 1.81
N GLY A 176 0.76 4.27 2.38
CA GLY A 176 0.27 2.91 2.24
C GLY A 176 0.04 2.14 3.53
N LEU A 177 0.44 2.66 4.69
CA LEU A 177 0.21 2.02 5.99
C LEU A 177 -1.29 1.86 6.34
N ARG A 178 -2.17 2.57 5.65
CA ARG A 178 -3.62 2.38 5.75
C ARG A 178 -4.08 0.95 5.44
N LYS A 179 -3.33 0.20 4.62
CA LYS A 179 -3.56 -1.24 4.38
C LYS A 179 -3.41 -2.09 5.63
N PHE A 180 -2.71 -1.57 6.63
CA PHE A 180 -2.44 -2.24 7.91
C PHE A 180 -3.25 -1.64 9.06
N GLY A 181 -4.17 -0.70 8.80
CA GLY A 181 -4.86 0.06 9.83
C GLY A 181 -3.87 0.79 10.74
N ARG A 182 -2.89 1.45 10.13
CA ARG A 182 -1.88 2.24 10.84
C ARG A 182 -1.65 3.57 10.14
N PRO A 183 -1.37 4.64 10.93
CA PRO A 183 -0.94 5.92 10.40
C PRO A 183 0.34 5.80 9.59
N ASP A 184 0.47 6.64 8.55
CA ASP A 184 1.73 6.77 7.83
C ASP A 184 2.79 7.48 8.68
N LEU A 185 4.06 7.40 8.29
CA LEU A 185 5.18 7.99 9.03
C LEU A 185 5.65 9.26 8.33
N SER A 186 6.09 10.24 9.10
CA SER A 186 6.50 11.55 8.59
C SER A 186 7.71 12.08 9.37
N PHE A 187 8.89 12.08 8.75
CA PHE A 187 10.12 12.65 9.31
C PHE A 187 10.37 14.00 8.70
N ARG A 188 10.25 15.04 9.53
CA ARG A 188 10.41 16.43 9.10
C ARG A 188 11.80 16.93 9.40
N ARG A 189 12.26 17.89 8.58
CA ARG A 189 13.52 18.62 8.77
C ARG A 189 14.76 17.71 8.77
N VAL A 190 14.71 16.59 8.06
CA VAL A 190 15.85 15.68 7.90
C VAL A 190 16.95 16.40 7.11
N PRO A 191 18.18 16.54 7.60
CA PRO A 191 19.28 17.05 6.80
C PRO A 191 19.46 16.19 5.54
N ASP A 192 19.70 16.80 4.37
CA ASP A 192 19.83 16.07 3.11
C ASP A 192 20.90 14.96 3.15
N ALA A 193 21.98 15.19 3.88
CA ALA A 193 23.03 14.20 4.10
C ALA A 193 22.57 12.98 4.93
N GLN A 194 21.44 13.06 5.61
CA GLN A 194 20.87 11.99 6.45
C GLN A 194 19.57 11.42 5.88
N ALA A 195 19.13 11.86 4.69
CA ALA A 195 17.89 11.41 4.09
C ALA A 195 17.84 9.89 3.86
N ASP A 196 18.96 9.28 3.46
CA ASP A 196 19.05 7.82 3.29
C ASP A 196 18.93 7.09 4.64
N GLN A 197 19.50 7.64 5.72
CA GLN A 197 19.34 7.10 7.07
C GLN A 197 17.87 7.17 7.52
N ALA A 198 17.19 8.26 7.23
CA ALA A 198 15.76 8.39 7.51
C ALA A 198 14.92 7.40 6.69
N GLY A 199 15.28 7.15 5.42
CA GLY A 199 14.66 6.13 4.58
C GLY A 199 14.78 4.72 5.17
N LEU A 200 15.97 4.33 5.60
CA LEU A 200 16.21 3.03 6.26
C LEU A 200 15.45 2.91 7.59
N LEU A 201 15.35 4.00 8.34
CA LEU A 201 14.55 4.02 9.56
C LEU A 201 13.05 3.88 9.25
N CYS A 202 12.55 4.55 8.19
CA CYS A 202 11.19 4.36 7.70
C CYS A 202 10.90 2.88 7.43
N GLU A 203 11.78 2.15 6.74
CA GLU A 203 11.59 0.72 6.45
C GLU A 203 11.38 -0.11 7.72
N ARG A 204 12.19 0.13 8.76
CA ARG A 204 12.09 -0.57 10.04
C ARG A 204 10.80 -0.24 10.78
N LEU A 205 10.42 1.04 10.82
CA LEU A 205 9.20 1.45 11.51
C LEU A 205 7.94 1.03 10.74
N VAL A 206 7.99 0.99 9.40
CA VAL A 206 6.94 0.40 8.56
C VAL A 206 6.74 -1.07 8.90
N GLU A 207 7.80 -1.84 9.07
CA GLU A 207 7.70 -3.24 9.46
C GLU A 207 7.05 -3.40 10.83
N LEU A 208 7.49 -2.64 11.83
CA LEU A 208 6.88 -2.66 13.16
C LEU A 208 5.40 -2.26 13.13
N ALA A 209 5.05 -1.18 12.43
CA ALA A 209 3.66 -0.72 12.29
C ALA A 209 2.78 -1.76 11.58
N ALA A 210 3.24 -2.31 10.46
CA ALA A 210 2.50 -3.35 9.73
C ALA A 210 2.31 -4.62 10.57
N LEU A 211 3.32 -5.00 11.35
CA LEU A 211 3.24 -6.11 12.30
C LEU A 211 2.49 -5.76 13.59
N GLY A 212 1.87 -4.60 13.64
CA GLY A 212 0.85 -4.25 14.61
C GLY A 212 1.23 -3.25 15.69
N ALA A 213 2.49 -2.81 15.75
CA ALA A 213 2.91 -1.78 16.70
C ALA A 213 2.19 -0.45 16.45
N ARG A 214 2.08 0.35 17.51
CA ARG A 214 1.54 1.73 17.49
C ARG A 214 2.56 2.69 18.04
N PHE A 215 2.56 3.90 17.51
CA PHE A 215 3.34 5.02 18.03
C PHE A 215 2.35 6.02 18.64
N VAL A 216 2.48 6.26 19.95
CA VAL A 216 1.55 7.12 20.69
C VAL A 216 2.15 8.50 20.96
N GLU A 217 1.30 9.49 21.23
CA GLU A 217 1.73 10.86 21.51
C GLU A 217 2.80 10.91 22.61
N GLY A 218 3.88 11.63 22.31
CA GLY A 218 5.00 11.82 23.23
C GLY A 218 5.91 10.61 23.42
N GLN A 219 5.70 9.50 22.70
CA GLN A 219 6.55 8.32 22.80
C GLN A 219 7.95 8.61 22.24
N PRO A 220 9.01 8.48 23.06
CA PRO A 220 10.38 8.57 22.56
C PRO A 220 10.79 7.26 21.86
N LEU A 221 11.54 7.40 20.79
CA LEU A 221 12.19 6.31 20.07
C LEU A 221 13.69 6.59 20.07
N GLU A 222 14.42 5.79 20.83
CA GLU A 222 15.89 5.78 20.80
C GLU A 222 16.37 5.10 19.52
N VAL A 223 17.19 5.80 18.75
CA VAL A 223 17.74 5.30 17.47
C VAL A 223 19.25 5.47 17.50
N ASP A 224 19.97 4.36 17.37
CA ASP A 224 21.42 4.38 17.31
C ASP A 224 21.94 5.29 16.19
N GLY A 225 22.84 6.18 16.53
CA GLY A 225 23.48 7.11 15.59
C GLY A 225 22.72 8.41 15.33
N LEU A 226 21.62 8.67 16.02
CA LEU A 226 20.99 9.98 16.07
C LEU A 226 21.50 10.79 17.28
N ALA A 227 21.45 12.13 17.15
CA ALA A 227 21.89 13.04 18.20
C ALA A 227 20.92 13.09 19.41
N GLY A 228 19.73 12.54 19.27
CA GLY A 228 18.68 12.50 20.30
C GLY A 228 17.54 11.59 19.89
N ASP A 229 16.55 11.44 20.78
CA ASP A 229 15.38 10.62 20.53
C ASP A 229 14.45 11.25 19.51
N LEU A 230 13.79 10.40 18.72
CA LEU A 230 12.63 10.80 17.93
C LEU A 230 11.39 10.74 18.81
N VAL A 231 10.60 11.78 18.82
CA VAL A 231 9.35 11.81 19.60
C VAL A 231 8.17 11.70 18.65
N ALA A 232 7.27 10.77 18.93
CA ALA A 232 6.10 10.52 18.10
C ALA A 232 4.99 11.54 18.36
N HIS A 233 4.44 12.11 17.28
CA HIS A 233 3.34 13.08 17.31
C HIS A 233 2.26 12.68 16.29
N PRO A 234 1.22 11.91 16.69
CA PRO A 234 0.07 11.60 15.83
C PRO A 234 -0.58 12.88 15.30
N SER A 235 -0.82 12.94 14.00
CA SER A 235 -1.26 14.13 13.28
C SER A 235 -1.99 13.80 11.98
N GLY A 236 -2.47 14.83 11.29
CA GLY A 236 -3.10 14.73 9.98
C GLY A 236 -4.55 14.28 10.02
N SER A 237 -5.10 14.05 8.85
CA SER A 237 -6.47 13.55 8.65
C SER A 237 -6.52 12.63 7.43
N LEU A 238 -7.60 11.88 7.29
CA LEU A 238 -7.82 11.00 6.14
C LEU A 238 -7.94 11.76 4.80
N ASP A 239 -8.22 13.06 4.86
CA ASP A 239 -8.35 13.93 3.67
C ASP A 239 -7.02 14.59 3.27
N ASP A 240 -5.92 14.33 3.97
CA ASP A 240 -4.60 14.85 3.60
C ASP A 240 -4.15 14.26 2.25
N PRO A 241 -4.04 15.06 1.18
CA PRO A 241 -3.74 14.55 -0.16
C PRO A 241 -2.34 13.93 -0.27
N ARG A 242 -1.44 14.30 0.64
CA ARG A 242 -0.07 13.77 0.69
C ARG A 242 -0.07 12.33 1.17
N PHE A 243 -0.82 12.03 2.22
CA PHE A 243 -0.85 10.71 2.86
C PHE A 243 -2.06 9.88 2.42
N ASN A 244 -3.23 10.52 2.21
CA ASN A 244 -4.53 9.85 2.12
C ASN A 244 -4.77 8.96 3.37
N ASN A 245 -4.26 9.43 4.51
CA ASN A 245 -4.22 8.73 5.79
C ASN A 245 -3.86 9.71 6.91
N THR A 246 -4.12 9.37 8.17
CA THR A 246 -3.45 9.97 9.32
C THR A 246 -1.96 9.64 9.29
N HIS A 247 -1.13 10.38 10.02
CA HIS A 247 0.29 10.09 10.11
C HIS A 247 0.86 10.34 11.51
N VAL A 248 1.99 9.73 11.81
CA VAL A 248 2.81 10.04 12.98
C VAL A 248 4.00 10.87 12.50
N ALA A 249 4.06 12.11 12.98
CA ALA A 249 5.18 13.00 12.72
C ALA A 249 6.29 12.77 13.74
N PHE A 250 7.53 12.84 13.26
CA PHE A 250 8.75 12.81 14.05
C PHE A 250 9.61 13.98 13.62
N ASP A 251 10.03 14.81 14.58
CA ASP A 251 11.03 15.84 14.33
C ASP A 251 12.42 15.21 14.37
N TRP A 252 13.18 15.41 13.30
CA TRP A 252 14.54 14.88 13.23
C TRP A 252 15.46 15.62 14.20
N PRO A 253 16.18 14.92 15.10
CA PRO A 253 17.07 15.56 16.04
C PRO A 253 18.29 16.18 15.34
N VAL A 254 18.60 17.43 15.66
CA VAL A 254 19.69 18.23 15.08
C VAL A 254 20.83 18.39 16.07
#